data_2ad32e53bacc2cfef8af98506c696c0f
#
_entry.id   2ad32e53bacc2cfef8af98506c696c0f
#
_cell.length_a   1.000
_cell.length_b   1.000
_cell.length_c   1.000
_cell.angle_alpha   90.00
_cell.angle_beta   90.00
_cell.angle_gamma   90.00
#
_symmetry.space_group_name_H-M   'P 1'
#
loop_
_entity.id
_entity.type
_entity.pdbx_description
1 polymer ?
#
loop_
_entity_poly.entity_id
_entity_poly.type
_entity_poly.pdbx_seq_one_letter_code
_entity_poly.pdbx_strand_id
1 'polypeptide(L)'
;MILELVVLDLRAAAAADPDHAVSAADERAHEHRHGPIPAGAFVAADLGWAARWPDPAAMSNRDAAGVAHHPGWGVDALELLVEERGVTAVGHDTTDTDPGHLVAGGAAPAETYLLGADRWQIELLANLGGLPATGALVVASWPKPEDGSGFPARVFAIAPDGV
;
A
#
# COMPACT_ATOMS: atom_id res chain seq x y z
N MET A 1 16.97 0.16 1.83
CA MET A 1 16.70 -1.31 1.82
C MET A 1 16.47 -1.76 0.39
N ILE A 2 16.72 -3.02 0.08
CA ILE A 2 16.39 -3.64 -1.21
C ILE A 2 15.61 -4.90 -0.86
N LEU A 3 14.38 -5.01 -1.37
CA LEU A 3 13.46 -6.10 -1.05
C LEU A 3 12.83 -6.64 -2.34
N GLU A 4 12.37 -7.89 -2.33
CA GLU A 4 11.47 -8.38 -3.37
C GLU A 4 10.19 -7.56 -3.37
N LEU A 5 9.73 -7.15 -4.55
CA LEU A 5 8.51 -6.37 -4.74
C LEU A 5 7.39 -7.26 -5.24
N VAL A 6 6.28 -7.22 -4.52
CA VAL A 6 5.00 -7.77 -4.96
C VAL A 6 4.03 -6.61 -5.18
N VAL A 7 3.33 -6.59 -6.32
CA VAL A 7 2.33 -5.55 -6.63
C VAL A 7 0.96 -6.20 -6.72
N LEU A 8 0.07 -5.82 -5.83
CA LEU A 8 -1.35 -6.20 -5.85
C LEU A 8 -2.10 -5.22 -6.76
N ASP A 9 -2.54 -5.64 -7.93
CA ASP A 9 -3.40 -4.82 -8.81
C ASP A 9 -4.85 -4.87 -8.32
N LEU A 10 -5.25 -3.83 -7.62
CA LEU A 10 -6.57 -3.65 -7.02
C LEU A 10 -7.32 -2.44 -7.60
N ARG A 11 -6.84 -1.91 -8.73
CA ARG A 11 -7.44 -0.74 -9.39
C ARG A 11 -8.91 -0.91 -9.70
N ALA A 12 -9.32 -2.11 -10.12
CA ALA A 12 -10.73 -2.39 -10.43
C ALA A 12 -11.59 -2.42 -9.16
N ALA A 13 -11.07 -2.95 -8.05
CA ALA A 13 -11.77 -2.96 -6.76
C ALA A 13 -11.94 -1.53 -6.22
N ALA A 14 -10.87 -0.74 -6.19
CA ALA A 14 -10.89 0.65 -5.76
C ALA A 14 -11.77 1.56 -6.65
N ALA A 15 -11.85 1.26 -7.96
CA ALA A 15 -12.75 2.00 -8.86
C ALA A 15 -14.23 1.65 -8.62
N ALA A 16 -14.54 0.44 -8.19
CA ALA A 16 -15.89 0.01 -7.85
C ALA A 16 -16.34 0.51 -6.47
N ASP A 17 -15.40 0.60 -5.53
CA ASP A 17 -15.63 1.07 -4.16
C ASP A 17 -14.45 1.96 -3.73
N PRO A 18 -14.65 3.29 -3.64
CA PRO A 18 -13.59 4.20 -3.21
C PRO A 18 -13.20 4.01 -1.73
N ASP A 19 -13.98 3.30 -0.93
CA ASP A 19 -13.66 2.94 0.45
C ASP A 19 -13.14 1.51 0.58
N HIS A 20 -12.73 0.89 -0.53
CA HIS A 20 -12.20 -0.47 -0.54
C HIS A 20 -11.06 -0.63 0.47
N ALA A 21 -11.25 -1.54 1.43
CA ALA A 21 -10.19 -2.00 2.30
C ALA A 21 -9.55 -3.26 1.69
N VAL A 22 -8.27 -3.20 1.35
CA VAL A 22 -7.50 -4.37 0.89
C VAL A 22 -7.67 -5.49 1.91
N SER A 23 -8.11 -6.64 1.46
CA SER A 23 -8.47 -7.76 2.33
C SER A 23 -7.55 -8.96 2.16
N ALA A 24 -7.53 -9.86 3.13
CA ALA A 24 -6.86 -11.15 3.01
C ALA A 24 -7.38 -11.97 1.82
N ALA A 25 -8.61 -11.76 1.38
CA ALA A 25 -9.16 -12.40 0.18
C ALA A 25 -8.50 -11.88 -1.12
N ASP A 26 -8.21 -10.57 -1.19
CA ASP A 26 -7.49 -9.97 -2.33
C ASP A 26 -6.08 -10.55 -2.45
N GLU A 27 -5.39 -10.71 -1.33
CA GLU A 27 -4.06 -11.29 -1.28
C GLU A 27 -4.05 -12.76 -1.71
N ARG A 28 -4.97 -13.56 -1.18
CA ARG A 28 -5.11 -14.96 -1.60
C ARG A 28 -5.48 -15.09 -3.08
N ALA A 29 -6.30 -14.17 -3.61
CA ALA A 29 -6.59 -14.12 -5.04
C ALA A 29 -5.36 -13.75 -5.88
N HIS A 30 -4.49 -12.87 -5.36
CA HIS A 30 -3.18 -12.60 -5.98
C HIS A 30 -2.29 -13.84 -5.95
N GLU A 31 -2.13 -14.48 -4.81
CA GLU A 31 -1.32 -15.68 -4.66
C GLU A 31 -1.77 -16.83 -5.57
N HIS A 32 -3.07 -16.99 -5.75
CA HIS A 32 -3.62 -18.00 -6.67
C HIS A 32 -3.19 -17.77 -8.13
N ARG A 33 -3.01 -16.51 -8.53
CA ARG A 33 -2.64 -16.14 -9.91
C ARG A 33 -1.13 -16.08 -10.13
N HIS A 34 -0.38 -15.65 -9.14
CA HIS A 34 1.03 -15.25 -9.31
C HIS A 34 2.01 -16.03 -8.41
N GLY A 35 1.50 -16.93 -7.58
CA GLY A 35 2.31 -17.66 -6.60
C GLY A 35 2.34 -16.97 -5.23
N PRO A 36 2.91 -17.66 -4.23
CA PRO A 36 2.90 -17.19 -2.85
C PRO A 36 3.70 -15.90 -2.68
N ILE A 37 3.24 -15.03 -1.79
CA ILE A 37 3.98 -13.81 -1.38
C ILE A 37 5.21 -14.24 -0.59
N PRO A 38 6.44 -13.85 -1.03
CA PRO A 38 7.67 -14.26 -0.38
C PRO A 38 7.85 -13.62 1.00
N ALA A 39 8.40 -14.38 1.95
CA ALA A 39 8.82 -13.80 3.23
C ALA A 39 9.91 -12.74 3.03
N GLY A 40 9.83 -11.66 3.78
CA GLY A 40 10.74 -10.53 3.66
C GLY A 40 10.41 -9.54 2.54
N ALA A 41 9.38 -9.79 1.74
CA ALA A 41 8.98 -8.91 0.63
C ALA A 41 8.48 -7.53 1.11
N PHE A 42 8.41 -6.61 0.16
CA PHE A 42 7.63 -5.39 0.20
C PHE A 42 6.39 -5.60 -0.67
N VAL A 43 5.21 -5.42 -0.10
CA VAL A 43 3.94 -5.60 -0.82
C VAL A 43 3.31 -4.25 -1.08
N ALA A 44 3.12 -3.88 -2.35
CA ALA A 44 2.51 -2.64 -2.79
C ALA A 44 1.09 -2.87 -3.29
N ALA A 45 0.12 -2.11 -2.79
CA ALA A 45 -1.23 -2.06 -3.34
C ALA A 45 -1.31 -0.96 -4.42
N ASP A 46 -1.56 -1.36 -5.67
CA ASP A 46 -1.92 -0.44 -6.76
C ASP A 46 -3.43 -0.26 -6.75
N LEU A 47 -3.87 0.85 -6.20
CA LEU A 47 -5.28 1.23 -6.05
C LEU A 47 -5.72 2.20 -7.17
N GLY A 48 -4.79 2.58 -8.07
CA GLY A 48 -5.01 3.53 -9.15
C GLY A 48 -5.13 4.98 -8.66
N TRP A 49 -4.81 5.23 -7.40
CA TRP A 49 -5.00 6.52 -6.76
C TRP A 49 -3.94 7.55 -7.18
N ALA A 50 -2.74 7.11 -7.54
CA ALA A 50 -1.65 7.96 -8.02
C ALA A 50 -2.03 8.84 -9.22
N ALA A 51 -3.01 8.42 -10.04
CA ALA A 51 -3.51 9.20 -11.17
C ALA A 51 -4.18 10.52 -10.76
N ARG A 52 -4.53 10.68 -9.47
CA ARG A 52 -5.15 11.88 -8.91
C ARG A 52 -4.13 12.93 -8.46
N TRP A 53 -2.85 12.54 -8.35
CA TRP A 53 -1.77 13.45 -7.97
C TRP A 53 -1.49 14.48 -9.07
N PRO A 54 -1.20 15.78 -8.77
CA PRO A 54 -1.01 16.36 -7.43
C PRO A 54 -2.23 17.14 -6.89
N ASP A 55 -3.44 16.77 -7.26
CA ASP A 55 -4.65 17.47 -6.81
C ASP A 55 -5.11 16.98 -5.41
N PRO A 56 -4.96 17.80 -4.34
CA PRO A 56 -5.33 17.39 -2.98
C PRO A 56 -6.83 17.10 -2.82
N ALA A 57 -7.70 17.79 -3.60
CA ALA A 57 -9.13 17.56 -3.54
C ALA A 57 -9.49 16.22 -4.19
N ALA A 58 -8.87 15.90 -5.34
CA ALA A 58 -9.03 14.60 -5.98
C ALA A 58 -8.46 13.46 -5.12
N MET A 59 -7.29 13.67 -4.46
CA MET A 59 -6.67 12.68 -3.58
C MET A 59 -7.56 12.37 -2.37
N SER A 60 -8.10 13.39 -1.71
CA SER A 60 -8.97 13.19 -0.54
C SER A 60 -10.39 12.75 -0.89
N ASN A 61 -10.86 13.04 -2.12
CA ASN A 61 -12.16 12.62 -2.65
C ASN A 61 -13.31 12.78 -1.63
N ARG A 62 -13.44 14.00 -1.07
CA ARG A 62 -14.43 14.25 -0.01
C ARG A 62 -15.83 14.34 -0.55
N ASP A 63 -16.77 13.79 0.20
CA ASP A 63 -18.20 13.95 -0.03
C ASP A 63 -18.73 15.32 0.42
N ALA A 64 -20.04 15.55 0.27
CA ALA A 64 -20.70 16.81 0.68
C ALA A 64 -20.66 17.05 2.21
N ALA A 65 -20.46 16.02 3.02
CA ALA A 65 -20.30 16.11 4.47
C ALA A 65 -18.83 16.35 4.88
N GLY A 66 -17.91 16.35 3.90
CA GLY A 66 -16.48 16.53 4.14
C GLY A 66 -15.73 15.26 4.53
N VAL A 67 -16.39 14.11 4.46
CA VAL A 67 -15.77 12.81 4.73
C VAL A 67 -14.90 12.41 3.55
N ALA A 68 -13.64 12.03 3.80
CA ALA A 68 -12.74 11.54 2.78
C ALA A 68 -13.09 10.09 2.39
N HIS A 69 -12.98 9.80 1.09
CA HIS A 69 -13.24 8.49 0.52
C HIS A 69 -12.07 8.08 -0.38
N HIS A 70 -11.14 7.35 0.16
CA HIS A 70 -10.04 6.71 -0.57
C HIS A 70 -9.81 5.30 -0.03
N PRO A 71 -9.34 4.38 -0.87
CA PRO A 71 -9.07 3.02 -0.41
C PRO A 71 -7.84 2.98 0.50
N GLY A 72 -7.68 1.87 1.21
CA GLY A 72 -6.57 1.63 2.11
C GLY A 72 -6.43 0.16 2.46
N TRP A 73 -5.65 -0.16 3.46
CA TRP A 73 -5.46 -1.52 3.95
C TRP A 73 -6.52 -1.91 4.98
N GLY A 74 -6.98 -3.15 4.92
CA GLY A 74 -7.71 -3.79 6.00
C GLY A 74 -6.76 -4.47 6.98
N VAL A 75 -7.15 -4.56 8.25
CA VAL A 75 -6.34 -5.21 9.29
C VAL A 75 -6.12 -6.68 8.99
N ASP A 76 -7.12 -7.39 8.47
CA ASP A 76 -7.04 -8.82 8.12
C ASP A 76 -6.00 -9.11 7.02
N ALA A 77 -5.85 -8.19 6.07
CA ALA A 77 -4.78 -8.27 5.06
C ALA A 77 -3.40 -8.11 5.72
N LEU A 78 -3.24 -7.09 6.54
CA LEU A 78 -1.97 -6.85 7.22
C LEU A 78 -1.60 -8.00 8.18
N GLU A 79 -2.57 -8.60 8.86
CA GLU A 79 -2.38 -9.80 9.68
C GLU A 79 -1.86 -10.97 8.82
N LEU A 80 -2.49 -11.25 7.67
CA LEU A 80 -2.03 -12.28 6.75
C LEU A 80 -0.58 -12.01 6.29
N LEU A 81 -0.29 -10.79 5.85
CA LEU A 81 1.04 -10.42 5.35
C LEU A 81 2.11 -10.52 6.44
N VAL A 82 1.83 -10.00 7.62
CA VAL A 82 2.83 -9.92 8.70
C VAL A 82 3.02 -11.27 9.40
N GLU A 83 1.91 -11.91 9.81
CA GLU A 83 1.97 -13.09 10.67
C GLU A 83 2.16 -14.39 9.88
N GLU A 84 1.51 -14.52 8.73
CA GLU A 84 1.56 -15.75 7.95
C GLU A 84 2.59 -15.70 6.82
N ARG A 85 2.85 -14.55 6.20
CA ARG A 85 3.80 -14.40 5.08
C ARG A 85 5.14 -13.83 5.51
N GLY A 86 5.21 -13.16 6.66
CA GLY A 86 6.45 -12.60 7.19
C GLY A 86 7.01 -11.47 6.33
N VAL A 87 6.15 -10.63 5.75
CA VAL A 87 6.58 -9.49 4.93
C VAL A 87 7.31 -8.44 5.78
N THR A 88 8.20 -7.70 5.16
CA THR A 88 8.98 -6.64 5.83
C THR A 88 8.22 -5.34 5.88
N ALA A 89 7.44 -5.01 4.84
CA ALA A 89 6.77 -3.72 4.72
C ALA A 89 5.67 -3.75 3.68
N VAL A 90 4.83 -2.73 3.71
CA VAL A 90 3.80 -2.50 2.70
C VAL A 90 3.92 -1.11 2.09
N GLY A 91 3.21 -0.89 0.99
CA GLY A 91 3.07 0.43 0.40
C GLY A 91 1.79 0.56 -0.40
N HIS A 92 1.42 1.79 -0.74
CA HIS A 92 0.21 2.10 -1.48
C HIS A 92 0.32 3.47 -2.15
N ASP A 93 -0.60 3.76 -3.06
CA ASP A 93 -0.63 5.02 -3.79
C ASP A 93 -1.63 6.05 -3.22
N THR A 94 -2.20 5.79 -2.04
CA THR A 94 -3.04 6.72 -1.26
C THR A 94 -2.24 7.50 -0.24
N THR A 95 -2.88 8.46 0.44
CA THR A 95 -2.27 9.36 1.45
C THR A 95 -2.24 8.79 2.86
N ASP A 96 -3.01 7.74 3.12
CA ASP A 96 -3.12 7.12 4.43
C ASP A 96 -3.20 5.60 4.27
N THR A 97 -2.77 4.86 5.29
CA THR A 97 -2.82 3.40 5.31
C THR A 97 -4.25 2.89 5.36
N ASP A 98 -5.08 3.52 6.18
CA ASP A 98 -6.47 3.15 6.37
C ASP A 98 -7.37 3.78 5.30
N PRO A 99 -8.55 3.20 4.99
CA PRO A 99 -9.57 3.84 4.16
C PRO A 99 -9.99 5.23 4.68
N GLY A 100 -10.23 6.16 3.77
CA GLY A 100 -10.44 7.58 4.08
C GLY A 100 -11.57 7.86 5.06
N HIS A 101 -12.66 7.10 5.00
CA HIS A 101 -13.80 7.26 5.92
C HIS A 101 -13.44 6.92 7.38
N LEU A 102 -12.50 6.01 7.61
CA LEU A 102 -12.00 5.68 8.95
C LEU A 102 -11.11 6.80 9.48
N VAL A 103 -10.17 7.27 8.65
CA VAL A 103 -9.26 8.37 8.99
C VAL A 103 -10.05 9.65 9.31
N ALA A 104 -11.07 9.97 8.51
CA ALA A 104 -11.96 11.09 8.76
C ALA A 104 -12.71 10.98 10.11
N GLY A 105 -12.97 9.76 10.57
CA GLY A 105 -13.52 9.46 11.90
C GLY A 105 -12.48 9.47 13.04
N GLY A 106 -11.20 9.72 12.73
CA GLY A 106 -10.11 9.69 13.71
C GLY A 106 -9.62 8.29 14.07
N ALA A 107 -9.91 7.28 13.25
CA ALA A 107 -9.48 5.91 13.45
C ALA A 107 -8.40 5.52 12.43
N ALA A 108 -7.38 4.80 12.87
CA ALA A 108 -6.30 4.27 12.04
C ALA A 108 -5.93 2.84 12.50
N PRO A 109 -6.86 1.88 12.41
CA PRO A 109 -6.61 0.52 12.91
C PRO A 109 -5.54 -0.22 12.11
N ALA A 110 -5.49 -0.06 10.79
CA ALA A 110 -4.50 -0.71 9.92
C ALA A 110 -3.10 -0.16 10.16
N GLU A 111 -2.94 1.16 10.19
CA GLU A 111 -1.66 1.80 10.52
C GLU A 111 -1.20 1.45 11.92
N THR A 112 -2.09 1.49 12.90
CA THR A 112 -1.79 1.13 14.30
C THR A 112 -1.29 -0.30 14.41
N TYR A 113 -1.95 -1.24 13.71
CA TYR A 113 -1.53 -2.64 13.68
C TYR A 113 -0.12 -2.78 13.06
N LEU A 114 0.06 -2.23 11.87
CA LEU A 114 1.30 -2.39 11.09
C LEU A 114 2.52 -1.84 11.84
N LEU A 115 2.42 -0.61 12.35
CA LEU A 115 3.50 0.03 13.10
C LEU A 115 3.72 -0.66 14.45
N GLY A 116 2.65 -1.13 15.10
CA GLY A 116 2.73 -1.91 16.33
C GLY A 116 3.41 -3.27 16.15
N ALA A 117 3.37 -3.84 14.95
CA ALA A 117 4.05 -5.07 14.57
C ALA A 117 5.53 -4.84 14.16
N ASP A 118 6.08 -3.64 14.38
CA ASP A 118 7.43 -3.24 13.96
C ASP A 118 7.65 -3.41 12.45
N ARG A 119 6.65 -3.01 11.67
CA ARG A 119 6.71 -2.93 10.21
C ARG A 119 6.60 -1.47 9.77
N TRP A 120 7.10 -1.18 8.58
CA TRP A 120 7.06 0.17 8.01
C TRP A 120 6.26 0.18 6.72
N GLN A 121 5.84 1.37 6.31
CA GLN A 121 5.05 1.59 5.12
C GLN A 121 5.59 2.75 4.28
N ILE A 122 5.18 2.77 3.01
CA ILE A 122 5.40 3.90 2.10
C ILE A 122 4.07 4.27 1.45
N GLU A 123 3.68 5.51 1.64
CA GLU A 123 2.50 6.13 1.06
C GLU A 123 2.85 6.84 -0.25
N LEU A 124 1.84 7.20 -1.03
CA LEU A 124 1.98 8.01 -2.25
C LEU A 124 2.95 7.41 -3.27
N LEU A 125 2.98 6.09 -3.37
CA LEU A 125 3.70 5.42 -4.44
C LEU A 125 3.08 5.78 -5.80
N ALA A 126 3.89 5.76 -6.84
CA ALA A 126 3.44 6.03 -8.20
C ALA A 126 3.99 5.00 -9.18
N ASN A 127 3.34 4.91 -10.38
CA ASN A 127 3.75 4.04 -11.48
C ASN A 127 3.71 2.53 -11.17
N LEU A 128 2.96 2.10 -10.16
CA LEU A 128 2.83 0.70 -9.78
C LEU A 128 2.25 -0.15 -10.93
N GLY A 129 1.27 0.38 -11.67
CA GLY A 129 0.63 -0.32 -12.79
C GLY A 129 1.54 -0.62 -13.98
N GLY A 130 2.75 -0.09 -14.01
CA GLY A 130 3.78 -0.41 -15.00
C GLY A 130 4.73 -1.52 -14.56
N LEU A 131 4.52 -2.12 -13.39
CA LEU A 131 5.39 -3.14 -12.82
C LEU A 131 4.76 -4.53 -12.90
N PRO A 132 5.57 -5.60 -12.98
CA PRO A 132 5.06 -6.95 -12.89
C PRO A 132 4.49 -7.22 -11.48
N ALA A 133 3.54 -8.15 -11.41
CA ALA A 133 2.95 -8.58 -10.15
C ALA A 133 3.98 -9.15 -9.16
N THR A 134 5.03 -9.79 -9.69
CA THR A 134 6.16 -10.39 -8.95
C THR A 134 7.44 -10.31 -9.76
N GLY A 135 8.60 -10.55 -9.13
CA GLY A 135 9.90 -10.64 -9.82
C GLY A 135 10.65 -9.32 -9.96
N ALA A 136 10.10 -8.21 -9.52
CA ALA A 136 10.82 -6.95 -9.40
C ALA A 136 11.46 -6.81 -8.00
N LEU A 137 12.37 -5.84 -7.87
CA LEU A 137 12.93 -5.41 -6.59
C LEU A 137 12.49 -3.96 -6.34
N VAL A 138 12.19 -3.65 -5.09
CA VAL A 138 12.05 -2.27 -4.62
C VAL A 138 13.33 -1.83 -3.93
N VAL A 139 13.78 -0.62 -4.25
CA VAL A 139 14.86 0.06 -3.54
C VAL A 139 14.24 1.25 -2.82
N ALA A 140 14.33 1.26 -1.50
CA ALA A 140 13.82 2.32 -0.66
C ALA A 140 14.93 2.87 0.24
N SER A 141 15.05 4.19 0.29
CA SER A 141 15.98 4.90 1.16
C SER A 141 15.34 6.16 1.72
N TRP A 142 15.68 6.47 2.96
CA TRP A 142 15.18 7.63 3.69
C TRP A 142 16.26 8.17 4.63
N PRO A 143 16.16 9.45 5.05
CA PRO A 143 17.02 9.99 6.09
C PRO A 143 16.80 9.24 7.41
N LYS A 144 17.77 9.30 8.30
CA LYS A 144 17.69 8.68 9.62
C LYS A 144 17.88 9.75 10.70
N PRO A 145 16.91 10.67 10.89
CA PRO A 145 16.98 11.68 11.92
C PRO A 145 16.81 11.06 13.31
N GLU A 146 17.35 11.71 14.31
CA GLU A 146 17.09 11.40 15.71
C GLU A 146 15.61 11.70 16.02
N ASP A 147 14.94 10.77 16.69
CA ASP A 147 13.51 10.84 17.07
C ASP A 147 12.53 11.07 15.90
N GLY A 148 12.95 10.83 14.67
CA GLY A 148 12.08 10.94 13.49
C GLY A 148 11.20 9.71 13.31
N SER A 149 9.87 9.91 13.20
CA SER A 149 8.89 8.84 13.00
C SER A 149 8.43 8.70 11.54
N GLY A 150 8.50 9.77 10.73
CA GLY A 150 8.12 9.76 9.33
C GLY A 150 8.83 10.86 8.54
N PHE A 151 9.18 10.57 7.29
CA PHE A 151 9.90 11.51 6.42
C PHE A 151 9.83 11.08 4.96
N PRO A 152 10.13 11.97 4.00
CA PRO A 152 10.17 11.63 2.58
C PRO A 152 11.17 10.52 2.29
N ALA A 153 10.77 9.57 1.44
CA ALA A 153 11.61 8.47 0.98
C ALA A 153 11.91 8.61 -0.51
N ARG A 154 13.09 8.16 -0.92
CA ARG A 154 13.40 7.88 -2.32
C ARG A 154 13.11 6.41 -2.59
N VAL A 155 12.18 6.17 -3.52
CA VAL A 155 11.73 4.81 -3.87
C VAL A 155 11.78 4.63 -5.38
N PHE A 156 12.31 3.50 -5.84
CA PHE A 156 12.22 3.06 -7.23
C PHE A 156 12.23 1.55 -7.31
N ALA A 157 11.68 1.02 -8.40
CA ALA A 157 11.71 -0.40 -8.69
C ALA A 157 12.78 -0.73 -9.74
N ILE A 158 13.33 -1.94 -9.64
CA ILE A 158 14.14 -2.59 -10.67
C ILE A 158 13.33 -3.77 -11.16
N ALA A 159 12.81 -3.68 -12.37
CA ALA A 159 12.04 -4.73 -13.00
C ALA A 159 12.89 -5.50 -14.01
N PRO A 160 12.59 -6.77 -14.30
CA PRO A 160 13.20 -7.51 -15.41
C PRO A 160 12.91 -6.82 -16.75
N ASP A 161 13.83 -6.97 -17.70
CA ASP A 161 13.63 -6.49 -19.08
C ASP A 161 12.46 -7.22 -19.75
N GLY A 162 11.59 -6.47 -20.43
CA GLY A 162 10.54 -7.05 -21.28
C GLY A 162 9.18 -7.28 -20.60
N VAL A 163 8.92 -6.57 -19.51
CA VAL A 163 7.59 -6.53 -18.87
C VAL A 163 6.80 -5.32 -19.37
#